data_249c7d71a38d2b5c35c62fc5bab82be5
#
_entry.id   249c7d71a38d2b5c35c62fc5bab82be5
#
_cell.length_a   1.000
_cell.length_b   1.000
_cell.length_c   1.000
_cell.angle_alpha   90.00
_cell.angle_beta   90.00
_cell.angle_gamma   90.00
#
_symmetry.space_group_name_H-M   'P 1'
#
loop_
_entity.id
_entity.type
_entity.pdbx_description
1 polymer ?
#
loop_
_entity_poly.entity_id
_entity_poly.type
_entity_poly.pdbx_seq_one_letter_code
_entity_poly.pdbx_strand_id
1 'polypeptide(L)'
;MAGSALLVSTGARAANGAYAVDAADISEVGSCKVESWISTATNTDFSAVANPSCVANIFRPVELSLLTNRSRSDGDWSTSIAPKAKWNIVPTGIGKFGFSFYAGGSFDALTGDNLTAFAVVPATYRLSETMRININAGWLWDRTVDQHYLTYGLGFDWKFTDVLQLTIEAFGQAGASDIPSVVRPRFQTGVRYRPNEIFSVDVIYGHNITGENANWLTIGTTIRFPAPETGHGSSGHL
;
A
#
# COMPACT_ATOMS: atom_id res chain seq x y z
N MET A 1 -18.30 31.30 17.58
CA MET A 1 -17.04 30.59 17.50
C MET A 1 -17.29 29.39 16.61
N ALA A 2 -16.98 29.51 15.32
CA ALA A 2 -17.16 28.44 14.35
C ALA A 2 -15.88 27.58 14.40
N GLY A 3 -15.99 26.36 14.95
CA GLY A 3 -14.93 25.39 14.91
C GLY A 3 -14.75 24.91 13.48
N SER A 4 -13.65 25.27 12.83
CA SER A 4 -13.23 24.67 11.57
C SER A 4 -12.91 23.21 11.83
N ALA A 5 -13.80 22.31 11.43
CA ALA A 5 -13.52 20.88 11.35
C ALA A 5 -12.44 20.72 10.28
N LEU A 6 -11.20 20.47 10.70
CA LEU A 6 -10.12 20.02 9.83
C LEU A 6 -10.56 18.68 9.22
N LEU A 7 -11.09 18.74 8.01
CA LEU A 7 -11.34 17.56 7.17
C LEU A 7 -9.99 16.98 6.81
N VAL A 8 -9.46 16.11 7.66
CA VAL A 8 -8.31 15.29 7.30
C VAL A 8 -8.77 14.34 6.20
N SER A 9 -8.48 14.72 4.96
CA SER A 9 -8.68 13.86 3.81
C SER A 9 -7.92 12.56 4.06
N THR A 10 -8.68 11.50 4.32
CA THR A 10 -8.15 10.13 4.28
C THR A 10 -7.86 9.81 2.81
N GLY A 11 -6.77 10.41 2.29
CA GLY A 11 -6.26 10.08 0.97
C GLY A 11 -6.17 8.57 0.83
N ALA A 12 -6.46 8.06 -0.34
CA ALA A 12 -6.38 6.64 -0.68
C ALA A 12 -5.06 6.07 -0.15
N ARG A 13 -5.12 5.32 0.97
CA ARG A 13 -3.95 4.72 1.58
C ARG A 13 -3.64 3.46 0.80
N ALA A 14 -2.71 3.57 -0.11
CA ALA A 14 -2.09 2.41 -0.71
C ALA A 14 -1.27 1.70 0.36
N ALA A 15 -1.61 0.46 0.67
CA ALA A 15 -0.96 -0.31 1.71
C ALA A 15 0.45 -0.79 1.29
N ASN A 16 0.74 -0.93 0.00
CA ASN A 16 2.04 -1.42 -0.50
C ASN A 16 2.42 -0.72 -1.80
N GLY A 17 3.01 0.45 -1.67
CA GLY A 17 3.36 1.28 -2.80
C GLY A 17 2.14 2.10 -3.29
N ALA A 18 2.13 2.45 -4.56
CA ALA A 18 1.06 3.24 -5.15
C ALA A 18 -0.26 2.47 -5.36
N TYR A 19 -0.25 1.14 -5.24
CA TYR A 19 -1.42 0.27 -5.33
C TYR A 19 -2.10 0.10 -3.98
N ALA A 20 -3.44 0.00 -3.99
CA ALA A 20 -4.28 -0.05 -2.81
C ALA A 20 -4.52 -1.47 -2.27
N VAL A 21 -4.37 -2.49 -3.12
CA VAL A 21 -4.60 -3.90 -2.77
C VAL A 21 -3.27 -4.63 -2.64
N ASP A 22 -2.94 -4.99 -1.41
CA ASP A 22 -1.70 -5.68 -1.07
C ASP A 22 -1.72 -7.15 -1.52
N ALA A 23 -0.59 -7.63 -2.03
CA ALA A 23 -0.33 -9.06 -2.13
C ALA A 23 0.05 -9.65 -0.77
N ALA A 24 -0.14 -10.95 -0.57
CA ALA A 24 0.28 -11.65 0.65
C ALA A 24 1.82 -11.79 0.76
N ASP A 25 2.53 -11.61 -0.34
CA ASP A 25 3.99 -11.73 -0.37
C ASP A 25 4.69 -10.60 0.41
N ILE A 26 5.83 -10.91 0.98
CA ILE A 26 6.83 -9.96 1.47
C ILE A 26 8.16 -10.23 0.73
N SER A 27 9.07 -9.27 0.77
CA SER A 27 10.42 -9.44 0.20
C SER A 27 11.24 -10.46 0.99
N GLU A 28 12.42 -10.83 0.46
CA GLU A 28 13.33 -11.73 1.14
C GLU A 28 13.89 -11.13 2.43
N VAL A 29 14.20 -12.00 3.40
CA VAL A 29 14.83 -11.58 4.66
C VAL A 29 16.19 -10.94 4.39
N GLY A 30 16.43 -9.78 5.02
CA GLY A 30 17.64 -8.99 4.84
C GLY A 30 17.57 -8.00 3.66
N SER A 31 16.53 -8.07 2.82
CA SER A 31 16.33 -7.09 1.76
C SER A 31 15.58 -5.85 2.27
N CYS A 32 15.82 -4.72 1.61
CA CYS A 32 15.09 -3.47 1.81
C CYS A 32 14.55 -2.95 0.48
N LYS A 33 13.57 -2.05 0.55
CA LYS A 33 13.09 -1.28 -0.61
C LYS A 33 12.68 0.12 -0.16
N VAL A 34 12.69 1.04 -1.11
CA VAL A 34 12.05 2.35 -0.98
C VAL A 34 11.03 2.48 -2.09
N GLU A 35 9.78 2.62 -1.72
CA GLU A 35 8.68 2.92 -2.63
C GLU A 35 8.32 4.39 -2.47
N SER A 36 8.20 5.12 -3.58
CA SER A 36 7.85 6.54 -3.58
C SER A 36 6.86 6.83 -4.69
N TRP A 37 5.90 7.69 -4.43
CA TRP A 37 4.95 8.10 -5.47
C TRP A 37 4.40 9.49 -5.25
N ILE A 38 3.95 10.08 -6.37
CA ILE A 38 3.22 11.34 -6.39
C ILE A 38 1.88 11.07 -7.05
N SER A 39 0.82 11.55 -6.43
CA SER A 39 -0.55 11.45 -6.93
C SER A 39 -1.18 12.84 -7.00
N THR A 40 -1.90 13.11 -8.08
CA THR A 40 -2.70 14.32 -8.24
C THR A 40 -4.10 13.97 -8.71
N ALA A 41 -5.11 14.67 -8.23
CA ALA A 41 -6.51 14.45 -8.56
C ALA A 41 -7.16 15.66 -9.20
N THR A 42 -8.26 15.41 -9.92
CA THR A 42 -9.04 16.47 -10.62
C THR A 42 -9.71 17.46 -9.66
N ASN A 43 -9.90 17.10 -8.40
CA ASN A 43 -10.39 17.97 -7.32
C ASN A 43 -9.26 18.76 -6.64
N THR A 44 -8.07 18.81 -7.24
CA THR A 44 -6.86 19.47 -6.72
C THR A 44 -6.17 18.80 -5.53
N ASP A 45 -6.65 17.64 -5.07
CA ASP A 45 -5.95 16.85 -4.08
C ASP A 45 -4.58 16.41 -4.61
N PHE A 46 -3.62 16.37 -3.70
CA PHE A 46 -2.25 15.99 -4.00
C PHE A 46 -1.69 15.11 -2.88
N SER A 47 -0.83 14.17 -3.24
CA SER A 47 -0.10 13.34 -2.27
C SER A 47 1.30 13.04 -2.81
N ALA A 48 2.30 13.18 -1.95
CA ALA A 48 3.67 12.74 -2.18
C ALA A 48 4.11 11.83 -1.03
N VAL A 49 4.54 10.63 -1.37
CA VAL A 49 4.81 9.56 -0.40
C VAL A 49 6.21 8.99 -0.59
N ALA A 50 6.87 8.70 0.53
CA ALA A 50 8.05 7.87 0.63
C ALA A 50 7.80 6.77 1.66
N ASN A 51 8.09 5.52 1.30
CA ASN A 51 7.81 4.34 2.12
C ASN A 51 9.03 3.38 2.11
N PRO A 52 10.07 3.67 2.88
CA PRO A 52 11.14 2.71 3.12
C PRO A 52 10.61 1.50 3.89
N SER A 53 11.07 0.30 3.50
CA SER A 53 10.78 -0.93 4.23
C SER A 53 11.96 -1.91 4.16
N CYS A 54 12.11 -2.72 5.20
CA CYS A 54 13.10 -3.79 5.29
C CYS A 54 12.46 -5.05 5.88
N VAL A 55 12.97 -6.22 5.47
CA VAL A 55 12.52 -7.50 6.00
C VAL A 55 13.53 -8.05 6.99
N ALA A 56 13.09 -8.22 8.23
CA ALA A 56 13.85 -8.85 9.30
C ALA A 56 13.27 -10.22 9.66
N ASN A 57 14.10 -11.10 10.23
CA ASN A 57 13.63 -12.35 10.79
C ASN A 57 13.49 -12.21 12.32
N ILE A 58 12.28 -11.85 12.77
CA ILE A 58 11.92 -11.77 14.18
C ILE A 58 10.88 -12.87 14.45
N PHE A 59 11.32 -14.06 14.89
CA PHE A 59 10.53 -15.31 15.02
C PHE A 59 10.00 -15.85 13.69
N ARG A 60 9.57 -14.97 12.79
CA ARG A 60 9.16 -15.18 11.39
C ARG A 60 9.58 -13.98 10.56
N PRO A 61 9.68 -14.12 9.23
CA PRO A 61 9.91 -12.98 8.37
C PRO A 61 8.84 -11.89 8.57
N VAL A 62 9.27 -10.68 8.87
CA VAL A 62 8.43 -9.50 9.04
C VAL A 62 8.98 -8.35 8.20
N GLU A 63 8.14 -7.73 7.39
CA GLU A 63 8.44 -6.49 6.69
C GLU A 63 8.02 -5.31 7.57
N LEU A 64 8.99 -4.50 7.97
CA LEU A 64 8.77 -3.27 8.72
C LEU A 64 8.88 -2.10 7.76
N SER A 65 7.92 -1.19 7.78
CA SER A 65 7.91 0.00 6.92
C SER A 65 7.53 1.25 7.70
N LEU A 66 8.02 2.39 7.21
CA LEU A 66 7.70 3.71 7.74
C LEU A 66 7.30 4.62 6.58
N LEU A 67 6.01 4.73 6.33
CA LEU A 67 5.48 5.61 5.30
C LEU A 67 5.45 7.05 5.80
N THR A 68 5.96 7.97 4.99
CA THR A 68 5.78 9.42 5.17
C THR A 68 4.94 9.94 4.03
N ASN A 69 3.88 10.66 4.34
CA ASN A 69 2.98 11.26 3.36
C ASN A 69 2.86 12.76 3.57
N ARG A 70 3.13 13.54 2.53
CA ARG A 70 2.80 14.95 2.44
C ARG A 70 1.62 15.11 1.49
N SER A 71 0.47 15.55 2.01
CA SER A 71 -0.76 15.65 1.23
C SER A 71 -1.38 17.04 1.32
N ARG A 72 -2.15 17.36 0.28
CA ARG A 72 -3.03 18.53 0.25
C ARG A 72 -4.44 18.06 -0.07
N SER A 73 -5.40 18.50 0.73
CA SER A 73 -6.83 18.28 0.48
C SER A 73 -7.60 19.53 0.85
N ASP A 74 -8.57 19.94 0.03
CA ASP A 74 -9.36 21.16 0.22
C ASP A 74 -8.49 22.42 0.43
N GLY A 75 -7.28 22.43 -0.13
CA GLY A 75 -6.31 23.52 -0.01
C GLY A 75 -5.36 23.40 1.19
N ASP A 76 -5.65 22.58 2.17
CA ASP A 76 -4.85 22.43 3.39
C ASP A 76 -3.77 21.35 3.24
N TRP A 77 -2.57 21.67 3.72
CA TRP A 77 -1.43 20.76 3.72
C TRP A 77 -1.28 20.04 5.05
N SER A 78 -1.09 18.73 4.98
CA SER A 78 -0.77 17.89 6.13
C SER A 78 0.42 16.99 5.86
N THR A 79 1.11 16.59 6.93
CA THR A 79 2.19 15.59 6.87
C THR A 79 1.89 14.50 7.89
N SER A 80 1.91 13.26 7.47
CA SER A 80 1.74 12.12 8.36
C SER A 80 2.84 11.11 8.21
N ILE A 81 3.11 10.37 9.28
CA ILE A 81 3.98 9.21 9.31
C ILE A 81 3.15 7.98 9.69
N ALA A 82 3.46 6.84 9.07
CA ALA A 82 2.69 5.60 9.31
C ALA A 82 3.64 4.39 9.41
N PRO A 83 4.04 3.99 10.63
CA PRO A 83 4.70 2.73 10.85
C PRO A 83 3.73 1.56 10.58
N LYS A 84 4.25 0.52 9.93
CA LYS A 84 3.52 -0.72 9.61
C LYS A 84 4.43 -1.92 9.76
N ALA A 85 3.90 -3.03 10.28
CA ALA A 85 4.53 -4.34 10.29
C ALA A 85 3.66 -5.33 9.53
N LYS A 86 4.26 -6.13 8.63
CA LYS A 86 3.58 -7.15 7.83
C LYS A 86 4.28 -8.50 7.98
N TRP A 87 3.52 -9.52 8.34
CA TRP A 87 3.96 -10.90 8.50
C TRP A 87 3.39 -11.77 7.40
N ASN A 88 4.24 -12.55 6.75
CA ASN A 88 3.77 -13.63 5.88
C ASN A 88 3.40 -14.84 6.75
N ILE A 89 2.12 -15.22 6.72
CA ILE A 89 1.57 -16.34 7.53
C ILE A 89 1.63 -17.64 6.74
N VAL A 90 1.16 -17.58 5.48
CA VAL A 90 1.19 -18.69 4.53
C VAL A 90 1.80 -18.20 3.23
N PRO A 91 2.95 -18.73 2.81
CA PRO A 91 3.58 -18.36 1.54
C PRO A 91 2.67 -18.64 0.34
N THR A 92 2.76 -17.78 -0.68
CA THR A 92 2.04 -17.98 -1.94
C THR A 92 2.66 -19.10 -2.77
N GLY A 93 1.84 -19.76 -3.58
CA GLY A 93 2.28 -20.76 -4.54
C GLY A 93 1.28 -20.88 -5.69
N ILE A 94 1.71 -21.38 -6.85
CA ILE A 94 0.82 -21.60 -8.01
C ILE A 94 -0.29 -22.57 -7.63
N GLY A 95 -1.55 -22.18 -7.91
CA GLY A 95 -2.74 -22.95 -7.55
C GLY A 95 -3.06 -22.97 -6.05
N LYS A 96 -2.42 -22.10 -5.24
CA LYS A 96 -2.61 -22.05 -3.79
C LYS A 96 -2.84 -20.64 -3.31
N PHE A 97 -3.58 -20.51 -2.22
CA PHE A 97 -3.69 -19.26 -1.47
C PHE A 97 -2.46 -19.06 -0.58
N GLY A 98 -1.93 -17.85 -0.60
CA GLY A 98 -1.05 -17.34 0.44
C GLY A 98 -1.78 -16.29 1.27
N PHE A 99 -1.35 -16.12 2.52
CA PHE A 99 -1.94 -15.17 3.46
C PHE A 99 -0.85 -14.40 4.19
N SER A 100 -1.10 -13.13 4.41
CA SER A 100 -0.31 -12.31 5.32
C SER A 100 -1.24 -11.53 6.26
N PHE A 101 -0.66 -10.95 7.27
CA PHE A 101 -1.32 -10.02 8.17
C PHE A 101 -0.44 -8.79 8.29
N TYR A 102 -1.03 -7.62 8.27
CA TYR A 102 -0.32 -6.42 8.66
C TYR A 102 -1.16 -5.52 9.57
N ALA A 103 -0.46 -4.79 10.43
CA ALA A 103 -1.05 -3.80 11.30
C ALA A 103 -0.14 -2.57 11.38
N GLY A 104 -0.74 -1.44 11.71
CA GLY A 104 -0.05 -0.17 11.84
C GLY A 104 -0.97 0.95 12.27
N GLY A 105 -0.46 2.15 12.19
CA GLY A 105 -1.22 3.37 12.45
C GLY A 105 -0.60 4.54 11.73
N SER A 106 -1.28 5.67 11.72
CA SER A 106 -0.71 6.92 11.23
C SER A 106 -0.80 8.00 12.27
N PHE A 107 0.17 8.90 12.22
CA PHE A 107 0.34 9.98 13.18
C PHE A 107 0.56 11.27 12.41
N ASP A 108 0.05 12.37 12.93
CA ASP A 108 0.44 13.68 12.46
C ASP A 108 1.92 13.91 12.77
N ALA A 109 2.69 14.34 11.77
CA ALA A 109 4.15 14.49 11.93
C ALA A 109 4.57 15.69 12.77
N LEU A 110 3.67 16.67 12.98
CA LEU A 110 3.95 17.88 13.74
C LEU A 110 3.51 17.74 15.20
N THR A 111 2.32 17.20 15.43
CA THR A 111 1.74 17.10 16.78
C THR A 111 2.01 15.75 17.44
N GLY A 112 2.28 14.71 16.65
CA GLY A 112 2.40 13.34 17.13
C GLY A 112 1.05 12.67 17.42
N ASP A 113 -0.07 13.33 17.12
CA ASP A 113 -1.40 12.78 17.34
C ASP A 113 -1.64 11.55 16.48
N ASN A 114 -2.21 10.51 17.08
CA ASN A 114 -2.61 9.34 16.32
C ASN A 114 -3.85 9.66 15.50
N LEU A 115 -3.73 9.55 14.18
CA LEU A 115 -4.82 9.82 13.23
C LEU A 115 -5.63 8.55 12.93
N THR A 116 -4.96 7.39 12.81
CA THR A 116 -5.65 6.10 12.53
C THR A 116 -4.90 4.92 13.08
N ALA A 117 -5.63 3.83 13.31
CA ALA A 117 -5.06 2.49 13.46
C ALA A 117 -5.72 1.53 12.48
N PHE A 118 -4.98 0.54 11.99
CA PHE A 118 -5.51 -0.42 11.02
C PHE A 118 -4.89 -1.81 11.20
N ALA A 119 -5.67 -2.82 10.79
CA ALA A 119 -5.25 -4.21 10.71
C ALA A 119 -5.89 -4.84 9.46
N VAL A 120 -5.10 -5.53 8.62
CA VAL A 120 -5.56 -6.07 7.35
C VAL A 120 -4.97 -7.47 7.11
N VAL A 121 -5.76 -8.33 6.48
CA VAL A 121 -5.38 -9.66 6.03
C VAL A 121 -5.37 -9.67 4.49
N PRO A 122 -4.22 -9.55 3.84
CA PRO A 122 -4.07 -9.86 2.43
C PRO A 122 -4.08 -11.36 2.17
N ALA A 123 -4.83 -11.76 1.13
CA ALA A 123 -4.81 -13.09 0.54
C ALA A 123 -4.42 -12.99 -0.93
N THR A 124 -3.54 -13.87 -1.40
CA THR A 124 -3.13 -13.93 -2.80
C THR A 124 -3.33 -15.35 -3.33
N TYR A 125 -4.02 -15.47 -4.46
CA TYR A 125 -4.13 -16.71 -5.22
C TYR A 125 -3.34 -16.57 -6.53
N ARG A 126 -2.32 -17.40 -6.72
CA ARG A 126 -1.54 -17.41 -7.95
C ARG A 126 -2.19 -18.35 -8.96
N LEU A 127 -2.75 -17.79 -10.03
CA LEU A 127 -3.34 -18.54 -11.16
C LEU A 127 -2.23 -19.20 -12.01
N SER A 128 -1.10 -18.49 -12.18
CA SER A 128 0.07 -18.94 -12.94
C SER A 128 1.33 -18.19 -12.44
N GLU A 129 2.45 -18.37 -13.11
CA GLU A 129 3.66 -17.57 -12.87
C GLU A 129 3.48 -16.09 -13.21
N THR A 130 2.55 -15.78 -14.11
CA THR A 130 2.32 -14.43 -14.62
C THR A 130 1.04 -13.78 -14.11
N MET A 131 0.11 -14.54 -13.52
CA MET A 131 -1.20 -14.03 -13.11
C MET A 131 -1.49 -14.35 -11.64
N ARG A 132 -2.01 -13.34 -10.92
CA ARG A 132 -2.49 -13.52 -9.54
C ARG A 132 -3.69 -12.64 -9.23
N ILE A 133 -4.50 -13.10 -8.29
CA ILE A 133 -5.60 -12.36 -7.68
C ILE A 133 -5.19 -12.03 -6.24
N ASN A 134 -5.39 -10.79 -5.83
CA ASN A 134 -5.17 -10.30 -4.48
C ASN A 134 -6.51 -9.90 -3.87
N ILE A 135 -6.75 -10.28 -2.63
CA ILE A 135 -7.96 -9.95 -1.88
C ILE A 135 -7.52 -9.40 -0.53
N ASN A 136 -8.02 -8.22 -0.16
CA ASN A 136 -7.74 -7.63 1.14
C ASN A 136 -9.05 -7.49 1.92
N ALA A 137 -9.01 -7.85 3.19
CA ALA A 137 -10.05 -7.54 4.16
C ALA A 137 -9.40 -7.04 5.43
N GLY A 138 -9.95 -5.97 6.02
CA GLY A 138 -9.32 -5.37 7.18
C GLY A 138 -10.24 -4.43 7.93
N TRP A 139 -9.69 -3.89 8.99
CA TRP A 139 -10.31 -2.93 9.88
C TRP A 139 -9.45 -1.65 9.92
N LEU A 140 -10.13 -0.52 9.92
CA LEU A 140 -9.56 0.81 10.09
C LEU A 140 -10.34 1.55 11.17
N TRP A 141 -9.65 2.13 12.13
CA TRP A 141 -10.18 3.10 13.06
C TRP A 141 -9.64 4.48 12.72
N ASP A 142 -10.53 5.39 12.33
CA ASP A 142 -10.22 6.80 12.13
C ASP A 142 -10.51 7.55 13.44
N ARG A 143 -9.45 7.94 14.14
CA ARG A 143 -9.54 8.64 15.41
C ARG A 143 -10.00 10.08 15.28
N THR A 144 -9.85 10.69 14.12
CA THR A 144 -10.20 12.10 13.93
C THR A 144 -11.71 12.30 14.00
N VAL A 145 -12.47 11.28 13.62
CA VAL A 145 -13.95 11.25 13.65
C VAL A 145 -14.51 10.14 14.55
N ASP A 146 -13.63 9.40 15.25
CA ASP A 146 -13.94 8.27 16.11
C ASP A 146 -14.85 7.23 15.42
N GLN A 147 -14.49 6.84 14.19
CA GLN A 147 -15.27 5.91 13.38
C GLN A 147 -14.47 4.66 12.99
N HIS A 148 -15.16 3.53 12.95
CA HIS A 148 -14.61 2.24 12.54
C HIS A 148 -15.12 1.84 11.17
N TYR A 149 -14.22 1.34 10.31
CA TYR A 149 -14.54 0.91 8.96
C TYR A 149 -14.02 -0.50 8.70
N LEU A 150 -14.79 -1.29 7.96
CA LEU A 150 -14.30 -2.45 7.25
C LEU A 150 -13.60 -1.98 5.98
N THR A 151 -12.34 -2.36 5.76
CA THR A 151 -11.64 -2.10 4.50
C THR A 151 -11.67 -3.35 3.63
N TYR A 152 -11.84 -3.17 2.32
CA TYR A 152 -11.86 -4.28 1.37
C TYR A 152 -11.15 -3.90 0.08
N GLY A 153 -10.63 -4.91 -0.61
CA GLY A 153 -9.99 -4.73 -1.91
C GLY A 153 -9.91 -6.03 -2.71
N LEU A 154 -10.03 -5.89 -4.02
CA LEU A 154 -9.82 -6.95 -5.00
C LEU A 154 -8.85 -6.43 -6.05
N GLY A 155 -7.76 -7.15 -6.29
CA GLY A 155 -6.73 -6.82 -7.27
C GLY A 155 -6.45 -7.98 -8.22
N PHE A 156 -6.11 -7.65 -9.45
CA PHE A 156 -5.64 -8.60 -10.44
C PHE A 156 -4.33 -8.07 -11.03
N ASP A 157 -3.28 -8.89 -10.98
CA ASP A 157 -1.97 -8.61 -11.56
C ASP A 157 -1.71 -9.56 -12.72
N TRP A 158 -1.25 -9.00 -13.83
CA TRP A 158 -0.85 -9.75 -15.02
C TRP A 158 0.48 -9.25 -15.58
N LYS A 159 1.51 -10.08 -15.49
CA LYS A 159 2.78 -9.88 -16.21
C LYS A 159 2.58 -10.33 -17.65
N PHE A 160 2.40 -9.39 -18.56
CA PHE A 160 2.23 -9.71 -19.98
C PHE A 160 3.56 -9.74 -20.74
N THR A 161 4.64 -9.22 -20.16
CA THR A 161 6.03 -9.44 -20.56
C THR A 161 6.92 -9.56 -19.31
N ASP A 162 8.21 -9.89 -19.50
CA ASP A 162 9.16 -9.99 -18.37
C ASP A 162 9.37 -8.65 -17.63
N VAL A 163 9.13 -7.53 -18.34
CA VAL A 163 9.37 -6.19 -17.81
C VAL A 163 8.10 -5.36 -17.59
N LEU A 164 6.94 -5.81 -18.08
CA LEU A 164 5.68 -5.08 -17.99
C LEU A 164 4.60 -5.89 -17.27
N GLN A 165 3.95 -5.26 -16.30
CA GLN A 165 2.83 -5.81 -15.56
C GLN A 165 1.67 -4.83 -15.58
N LEU A 166 0.47 -5.34 -15.86
CA LEU A 166 -0.80 -4.66 -15.65
C LEU A 166 -1.32 -5.00 -14.26
N THR A 167 -1.85 -4.00 -13.55
CA THR A 167 -2.58 -4.17 -12.29
C THR A 167 -3.93 -3.48 -12.40
N ILE A 168 -4.98 -4.17 -11.97
CA ILE A 168 -6.35 -3.64 -11.91
C ILE A 168 -6.87 -3.86 -10.50
N GLU A 169 -7.45 -2.82 -9.87
CA GLU A 169 -7.92 -2.89 -8.49
C GLU A 169 -9.27 -2.22 -8.30
N ALA A 170 -10.10 -2.84 -7.48
CA ALA A 170 -11.30 -2.24 -6.90
C ALA A 170 -11.20 -2.32 -5.37
N PHE A 171 -11.41 -1.21 -4.67
CA PHE A 171 -11.23 -1.15 -3.22
C PHE A 171 -12.12 -0.09 -2.58
N GLY A 172 -12.27 -0.16 -1.28
CA GLY A 172 -13.08 0.79 -0.55
C GLY A 172 -13.14 0.49 0.94
N GLN A 173 -14.07 1.18 1.57
CA GLN A 173 -14.38 1.04 2.99
C GLN A 173 -15.89 0.90 3.16
N ALA A 174 -16.32 0.21 4.20
CA ALA A 174 -17.73 0.08 4.58
C ALA A 174 -17.88 0.35 6.08
N GLY A 175 -18.94 1.06 6.45
CA GLY A 175 -19.21 1.45 7.83
C GLY A 175 -20.19 2.61 7.88
N ALA A 176 -20.67 2.95 9.08
CA ALA A 176 -21.44 4.15 9.30
C ALA A 176 -20.51 5.37 9.18
N SER A 177 -20.86 6.33 8.35
CA SER A 177 -20.10 7.56 8.21
C SER A 177 -21.04 8.71 7.82
N ASP A 178 -20.94 9.80 8.56
CA ASP A 178 -21.55 11.06 8.19
C ASP A 178 -20.79 11.77 7.07
N ILE A 179 -19.61 11.23 6.71
CA ILE A 179 -18.76 11.73 5.63
C ILE A 179 -18.79 10.73 4.46
N PRO A 180 -19.66 10.91 3.46
CA PRO A 180 -19.82 9.96 2.35
C PRO A 180 -18.53 9.70 1.56
N SER A 181 -17.59 10.63 1.55
CA SER A 181 -16.29 10.48 0.86
C SER A 181 -15.42 9.36 1.41
N VAL A 182 -15.58 8.97 2.66
CA VAL A 182 -14.76 7.95 3.32
C VAL A 182 -15.13 6.54 2.88
N VAL A 183 -16.40 6.24 2.67
CA VAL A 183 -16.94 4.91 2.36
C VAL A 183 -17.14 4.64 0.86
N ARG A 184 -16.48 5.39 -0.02
CA ARG A 184 -16.67 5.24 -1.47
C ARG A 184 -15.90 4.07 -2.03
N PRO A 185 -16.52 3.24 -2.88
CA PRO A 185 -15.77 2.30 -3.72
C PRO A 185 -14.97 3.05 -4.79
N ARG A 186 -13.75 2.59 -5.01
CA ARG A 186 -12.77 3.16 -5.93
C ARG A 186 -12.27 2.09 -6.87
N PHE A 187 -11.86 2.53 -8.05
CA PHE A 187 -11.22 1.68 -9.05
C PHE A 187 -9.90 2.32 -9.48
N GLN A 188 -8.89 1.52 -9.70
CA GLN A 188 -7.67 1.99 -10.36
C GLN A 188 -7.06 0.90 -11.23
N THR A 189 -6.33 1.34 -12.25
CA THR A 189 -5.53 0.48 -13.10
C THR A 189 -4.18 1.12 -13.33
N GLY A 190 -3.15 0.31 -13.43
CA GLY A 190 -1.80 0.80 -13.63
C GLY A 190 -0.90 -0.17 -14.37
N VAL A 191 0.12 0.39 -14.98
CA VAL A 191 1.18 -0.38 -15.63
C VAL A 191 2.48 -0.16 -14.87
N ARG A 192 3.12 -1.28 -14.51
CA ARG A 192 4.45 -1.31 -13.92
C ARG A 192 5.47 -1.68 -14.99
N TYR A 193 6.48 -0.84 -15.15
CA TYR A 193 7.67 -1.13 -15.93
C TYR A 193 8.84 -1.47 -15.00
N ARG A 194 9.38 -2.69 -15.12
CA ARG A 194 10.50 -3.21 -14.32
C ARG A 194 11.62 -3.64 -15.26
N PRO A 195 12.54 -2.74 -15.63
CA PRO A 195 13.66 -3.07 -16.53
C PRO A 195 14.66 -4.03 -15.90
N ASN A 196 14.74 -4.09 -14.58
CA ASN A 196 15.62 -4.99 -13.81
C ASN A 196 15.02 -5.26 -12.42
N GLU A 197 15.67 -6.08 -11.61
CA GLU A 197 15.18 -6.45 -10.29
C GLU A 197 15.26 -5.32 -9.25
N ILE A 198 16.14 -4.35 -9.48
CA ILE A 198 16.40 -3.25 -8.54
C ILE A 198 15.37 -2.13 -8.68
N PHE A 199 14.93 -1.83 -9.91
CA PHE A 199 14.15 -0.63 -10.19
C PHE A 199 12.83 -0.94 -10.88
N SER A 200 11.78 -0.22 -10.51
CA SER A 200 10.53 -0.19 -11.26
C SER A 200 9.85 1.19 -11.22
N VAL A 201 9.06 1.48 -12.26
CA VAL A 201 8.21 2.67 -12.38
C VAL A 201 6.77 2.20 -12.56
N ASP A 202 5.86 2.90 -11.91
CA ASP A 202 4.41 2.68 -12.00
C ASP A 202 3.72 3.93 -12.53
N VAL A 203 2.77 3.75 -13.45
CA VAL A 203 1.83 4.78 -13.87
C VAL A 203 0.43 4.24 -13.62
N ILE A 204 -0.35 4.92 -12.78
CA ILE A 204 -1.65 4.45 -12.30
C ILE A 204 -2.69 5.53 -12.53
N TYR A 205 -3.81 5.16 -13.11
CA TYR A 205 -5.01 5.97 -13.20
C TYR A 205 -6.09 5.39 -12.31
N GLY A 206 -6.75 6.25 -11.53
CA GLY A 206 -7.83 5.86 -10.64
C GLY A 206 -9.04 6.77 -10.73
N HIS A 207 -10.17 6.24 -10.24
CA HIS A 207 -11.47 6.86 -10.32
C HIS A 207 -12.37 6.44 -9.15
N ASN A 208 -13.16 7.37 -8.61
CA ASN A 208 -14.24 7.06 -7.68
C ASN A 208 -15.41 6.42 -8.44
N ILE A 209 -15.87 5.24 -8.02
CA ILE A 209 -17.01 4.55 -8.68
C ILE A 209 -18.32 5.26 -8.35
N THR A 210 -18.45 5.84 -7.15
CA THR A 210 -19.64 6.58 -6.71
C THR A 210 -19.26 7.88 -6.01
N GLY A 211 -20.17 8.81 -5.96
CA GLY A 211 -20.04 10.09 -5.24
C GLY A 211 -19.33 11.15 -6.08
N GLU A 212 -18.37 11.86 -5.51
CA GLU A 212 -17.62 12.89 -6.21
C GLU A 212 -16.87 12.30 -7.42
N ASN A 213 -17.02 12.93 -8.57
CA ASN A 213 -16.38 12.47 -9.82
C ASN A 213 -14.89 12.92 -9.84
N ALA A 214 -14.12 12.38 -8.92
CA ALA A 214 -12.68 12.62 -8.85
C ALA A 214 -11.91 11.49 -9.53
N ASN A 215 -10.98 11.89 -10.40
CA ASN A 215 -10.01 11.01 -11.04
C ASN A 215 -8.63 11.38 -10.51
N TRP A 216 -7.71 10.43 -10.43
CA TRP A 216 -6.33 10.69 -10.06
C TRP A 216 -5.35 10.00 -10.99
N LEU A 217 -4.18 10.61 -11.11
CA LEU A 217 -3.01 10.04 -11.77
C LEU A 217 -1.89 9.91 -10.73
N THR A 218 -1.29 8.73 -10.65
CA THR A 218 -0.16 8.45 -9.78
C THR A 218 1.03 7.99 -10.60
N ILE A 219 2.21 8.54 -10.29
CA ILE A 219 3.49 8.06 -10.79
C ILE A 219 4.29 7.59 -9.59
N GLY A 220 4.71 6.33 -9.63
CA GLY A 220 5.45 5.69 -8.55
C GLY A 220 6.79 5.14 -9.02
N THR A 221 7.71 4.99 -8.08
CA THR A 221 8.99 4.32 -8.27
C THR A 221 9.27 3.39 -7.11
N THR A 222 9.93 2.27 -7.38
CA THR A 222 10.46 1.37 -6.34
C THR A 222 11.93 1.09 -6.61
N ILE A 223 12.76 1.33 -5.60
CA ILE A 223 14.17 0.92 -5.58
C ILE A 223 14.31 -0.20 -4.56
N ARG A 224 14.93 -1.31 -4.97
CA ARG A 224 15.13 -2.51 -4.15
C ARG A 224 16.62 -2.68 -3.85
N PHE A 225 16.89 -3.03 -2.62
CA PHE A 225 18.22 -3.37 -2.12
C PHE A 225 18.17 -4.86 -1.73
N PRO A 226 18.71 -5.77 -2.57
CA PRO A 226 18.68 -7.20 -2.27
C PRO A 226 19.44 -7.51 -0.97
N ALA A 227 19.12 -8.64 -0.36
CA ALA A 227 19.87 -9.13 0.78
C ALA A 227 21.35 -9.33 0.39
N PRO A 228 22.30 -9.04 1.28
CA PRO A 228 23.70 -9.38 1.04
C PRO A 228 23.82 -10.89 0.75
N GLU A 229 24.54 -11.25 -0.30
CA GLU A 229 24.87 -12.65 -0.54
C GLU A 229 25.62 -13.18 0.70
N THR A 230 25.03 -14.12 1.42
CA THR A 230 25.73 -14.86 2.46
C THR A 230 26.77 -15.71 1.75
N GLY A 231 28.01 -15.22 1.70
CA GLY A 231 29.13 -15.94 1.12
C GLY A 231 29.18 -17.34 1.72
N HIS A 232 28.82 -18.34 0.92
CA HIS A 232 29.17 -19.73 1.23
C HIS A 232 30.68 -19.76 1.26
N GLY A 233 31.25 -19.74 2.47
CA GLY A 233 32.67 -19.94 2.65
C GLY A 233 33.08 -21.19 1.88
N SER A 234 33.84 -20.98 0.81
CA SER A 234 34.62 -22.03 0.17
C SER A 234 35.46 -22.67 1.25
N SER A 235 34.99 -23.77 1.81
CA SER A 235 35.82 -24.67 2.59
C SER A 235 36.85 -25.26 1.62
N GLY A 236 37.96 -24.51 1.47
CA GLY A 236 39.15 -25.03 0.85
C GLY A 236 39.63 -26.24 1.64
N HIS A 237 39.44 -27.41 1.08
CA HIS A 237 40.20 -28.58 1.48
C HIS A 237 41.67 -28.34 1.12
N LEU A 238 42.50 -28.18 2.13
CA LEU A 238 43.96 -28.46 2.08
C LEU A 238 44.19 -29.93 2.37
#